data_0db85937f0adca4c0fab34cd529f92c3
#
_entry.id   0db85937f0adca4c0fab34cd529f92c3
#
_cell.length_a   1.000
_cell.length_b   1.000
_cell.length_c   1.000
_cell.angle_alpha   90.00
_cell.angle_beta   90.00
_cell.angle_gamma   90.00
#
_symmetry.space_group_name_H-M   'P 1'
#
loop_
_entity.id
_entity.type
_entity.pdbx_description
1 polymer ?
#
loop_
_entity_poly.entity_id
_entity_poly.type
_entity_poly.pdbx_seq_one_letter_code
_entity_poly.pdbx_strand_id
1 'polypeptide(L)'
;VPDKRYMQAVRKRCTEVGALLILDEIQCGMGRTGKWFAFEHFDIVPDILTIAKAFGGGLPIGAFISSERSMYELTHNPMLGHITTFGGNP
;
A
#
# COMPACT_ATOMS: atom_id res chain seq x y z
N VAL A 1 -16.77 -5.59 -0.93
CA VAL A 1 -15.95 -5.29 0.26
C VAL A 1 -15.54 -6.62 0.89
N PRO A 2 -14.26 -6.86 1.13
CA PRO A 2 -13.83 -8.11 1.74
C PRO A 2 -14.29 -8.22 3.20
N ASP A 3 -14.50 -9.47 3.63
CA ASP A 3 -14.81 -9.79 5.01
C ASP A 3 -13.57 -9.60 5.89
N LYS A 4 -13.77 -9.08 7.10
CA LYS A 4 -12.68 -8.88 8.07
C LYS A 4 -11.92 -10.19 8.33
N ARG A 5 -12.63 -11.32 8.49
CA ARG A 5 -12.00 -12.62 8.73
C ARG A 5 -11.13 -13.06 7.55
N TYR A 6 -11.60 -12.78 6.32
CA TYR A 6 -10.83 -13.07 5.11
C TYR A 6 -9.54 -12.26 5.10
N MET A 7 -9.62 -10.96 5.36
CA MET A 7 -8.46 -10.08 5.35
C MET A 7 -7.45 -10.48 6.44
N GLN A 8 -7.94 -10.84 7.61
CA GLN A 8 -7.07 -11.29 8.70
C GLN A 8 -6.40 -12.63 8.37
N ALA A 9 -7.11 -13.54 7.70
CA ALA A 9 -6.54 -14.82 7.25
C ALA A 9 -5.46 -14.61 6.20
N VAL A 10 -5.68 -13.68 5.25
CA VAL A 10 -4.68 -13.35 4.23
C VAL A 10 -3.43 -12.77 4.90
N ARG A 11 -3.59 -11.85 5.86
CA ARG A 11 -2.45 -11.27 6.59
C ARG A 11 -1.64 -12.36 7.30
N LYS A 12 -2.33 -13.24 7.99
CA LYS A 12 -1.70 -14.35 8.71
C LYS A 12 -0.94 -15.28 7.76
N ARG A 13 -1.58 -15.65 6.64
CA ARG A 13 -0.97 -16.57 5.67
C ARG A 13 0.28 -15.97 5.03
N CYS A 14 0.22 -14.68 4.66
CA CYS A 14 1.41 -14.01 4.13
C CYS A 14 2.58 -14.05 5.10
N THR A 15 2.31 -13.81 6.38
CA THR A 15 3.34 -13.87 7.41
C THR A 15 3.91 -15.29 7.53
N GLU A 16 3.05 -16.31 7.51
CA GLU A 16 3.48 -17.71 7.64
C GLU A 16 4.39 -18.17 6.51
N VAL A 17 4.12 -17.73 5.29
CA VAL A 17 4.89 -18.17 4.12
C VAL A 17 5.99 -17.18 3.71
N GLY A 18 6.13 -16.08 4.42
CA GLY A 18 7.14 -15.06 4.11
C GLY A 18 6.81 -14.20 2.90
N ALA A 19 5.53 -14.13 2.51
CA ALA A 19 5.09 -13.27 1.41
C ALA A 19 4.78 -11.87 1.93
N LEU A 20 4.97 -10.87 1.08
CA LEU A 20 4.58 -9.49 1.39
C LEU A 20 3.10 -9.29 1.10
N LEU A 21 2.41 -8.63 2.00
CA LEU A 21 1.03 -8.21 1.77
C LEU A 21 1.04 -6.76 1.30
N ILE A 22 0.60 -6.56 0.06
CA ILE A 22 0.50 -5.23 -0.54
C ILE A 22 -0.98 -4.88 -0.61
N LEU A 23 -1.37 -3.78 -0.01
CA LEU A 23 -2.74 -3.29 -0.09
C LEU A 23 -2.79 -2.05 -0.97
N ASP A 24 -3.61 -2.13 -2.01
CA ASP A 24 -3.84 -1.04 -2.94
C ASP A 24 -4.99 -0.18 -2.40
N GLU A 25 -4.66 0.97 -1.86
CA GLU A 25 -5.64 1.92 -1.35
C GLU A 25 -5.71 3.18 -2.21
N ILE A 26 -5.43 3.04 -3.48
CA ILE A 26 -5.51 4.14 -4.44
C ILE A 26 -6.93 4.73 -4.47
N GLN A 27 -7.96 3.90 -4.41
CA GLN A 27 -9.34 4.36 -4.37
C GLN A 27 -9.90 4.57 -2.98
N CYS A 28 -9.54 3.73 -2.01
CA CYS A 28 -10.21 3.69 -0.71
C CYS A 28 -9.43 4.35 0.41
N GLY A 29 -8.23 4.83 0.17
CA GLY A 29 -7.44 5.51 1.18
C GLY A 29 -7.86 6.96 1.40
N MET A 30 -7.16 7.64 2.30
CA MET A 30 -7.32 9.07 2.61
C MET A 30 -8.72 9.42 3.13
N GLY A 31 -9.25 8.55 4.00
CA GLY A 31 -10.49 8.85 4.72
C GLY A 31 -11.79 8.49 4.02
N ARG A 32 -11.74 7.97 2.78
CA ARG A 32 -12.96 7.71 1.99
C ARG A 32 -13.89 6.69 2.64
N THR A 33 -13.36 5.73 3.39
CA THR A 33 -14.17 4.69 4.04
C THR A 33 -14.52 5.02 5.49
N GLY A 34 -14.21 6.20 5.97
CA GLY A 34 -14.47 6.62 7.35
C GLY A 34 -13.27 6.50 8.28
N LYS A 35 -12.22 5.83 7.85
CA LYS A 35 -10.91 5.83 8.51
C LYS A 35 -9.88 6.33 7.53
N TRP A 36 -8.68 6.71 7.99
CA TRP A 36 -7.65 7.20 7.10
C TRP A 36 -7.34 6.21 5.98
N PHE A 37 -7.27 4.93 6.30
CA PHE A 37 -7.05 3.86 5.33
C PHE A 37 -8.03 2.73 5.58
N ALA A 38 -8.48 2.09 4.50
CA ALA A 38 -9.47 1.03 4.60
C ALA A 38 -8.97 -0.18 5.39
N PHE A 39 -7.66 -0.46 5.39
CA PHE A 39 -7.12 -1.60 6.13
C PHE A 39 -7.38 -1.48 7.64
N GLU A 40 -7.59 -0.28 8.15
CA GLU A 40 -7.89 -0.07 9.58
C GLU A 40 -9.21 -0.70 10.00
N HIS A 41 -10.14 -0.92 9.05
CA HIS A 41 -11.40 -1.61 9.33
C HIS A 41 -11.19 -3.11 9.62
N PHE A 42 -10.05 -3.66 9.25
CA PHE A 42 -9.77 -5.10 9.35
C PHE A 42 -8.79 -5.44 10.47
N ASP A 43 -8.29 -4.44 11.19
CA ASP A 43 -7.30 -4.61 12.27
C ASP A 43 -6.05 -5.37 11.82
N ILE A 44 -5.56 -5.05 10.62
CA ILE A 44 -4.34 -5.62 10.05
C ILE A 44 -3.38 -4.50 9.66
N VAL A 45 -2.11 -4.84 9.49
CA VAL A 45 -1.10 -3.91 8.99
C VAL A 45 -0.46 -4.53 7.76
N PRO A 46 -0.55 -3.88 6.59
CA PRO A 46 0.11 -4.40 5.39
C PRO A 46 1.62 -4.20 5.46
N ASP A 47 2.35 -4.94 4.63
CA ASP A 47 3.77 -4.70 4.46
C ASP A 47 4.03 -3.51 3.56
N ILE A 48 3.20 -3.33 2.54
CA ILE A 48 3.28 -2.21 1.60
C ILE A 48 1.88 -1.66 1.36
N LEU A 49 1.78 -0.35 1.35
CA LEU A 49 0.54 0.38 1.09
C LEU A 49 0.74 1.30 -0.11
N THR A 50 -0.15 1.22 -1.10
CA THR A 50 -0.12 2.13 -2.25
C THR A 50 -1.26 3.13 -2.17
N ILE A 51 -0.98 4.39 -2.47
CA ILE A 51 -1.96 5.48 -2.42
C ILE A 51 -1.79 6.40 -3.63
N ALA A 52 -2.90 6.98 -4.05
CA ALA A 52 -2.94 7.95 -5.15
C ALA A 52 -4.28 8.69 -5.10
N LYS A 53 -4.76 9.20 -6.20
CA LYS A 53 -6.06 9.87 -6.33
C LYS A 53 -6.30 10.92 -5.23
N ALA A 54 -7.15 10.63 -4.25
CA ALA A 54 -7.48 11.57 -3.18
C ALA A 54 -6.24 12.06 -2.41
N PHE A 55 -5.16 11.27 -2.39
CA PHE A 55 -3.90 11.67 -1.77
C PHE A 55 -3.35 12.97 -2.36
N GLY A 56 -3.49 13.14 -3.66
CA GLY A 56 -3.01 14.33 -4.35
C GLY A 56 -3.95 15.52 -4.33
N GLY A 57 -5.20 15.36 -3.85
CA GLY A 57 -6.17 16.45 -3.80
C GLY A 57 -6.50 17.05 -5.17
N GLY A 58 -6.48 16.23 -6.22
CA GLY A 58 -6.73 16.65 -7.60
C GLY A 58 -5.49 16.71 -8.47
N LEU A 59 -4.30 16.57 -7.88
CA LEU A 59 -3.04 16.55 -8.63
C LEU A 59 -2.62 15.09 -8.89
N PRO A 60 -1.90 14.82 -10.01
CA PRO A 60 -1.46 13.46 -10.32
C PRO A 60 -0.26 13.07 -9.46
N ILE A 61 -0.52 12.57 -8.27
CA ILE A 61 0.50 12.13 -7.34
C ILE A 61 0.14 10.76 -6.79
N GLY A 62 1.14 9.95 -6.56
CA GLY A 62 0.98 8.65 -5.93
C GLY A 62 2.16 8.37 -5.02
N ALA A 63 1.97 7.43 -4.12
CA ALA A 63 3.02 7.02 -3.21
C ALA A 63 2.84 5.56 -2.82
N PHE A 64 3.89 4.95 -2.33
CA PHE A 64 3.78 3.69 -1.61
C PHE A 64 4.57 3.80 -0.32
N ILE A 65 4.10 3.11 0.69
CA ILE A 65 4.66 3.17 2.03
C ILE A 65 5.04 1.76 2.44
N SER A 66 6.25 1.60 2.95
CA SER A 66 6.76 0.29 3.36
C SER A 66 7.75 0.46 4.49
N SER A 67 8.26 -0.67 5.01
CA SER A 67 9.32 -0.63 6.00
C SER A 67 10.62 -0.14 5.37
N GLU A 68 11.52 0.39 6.20
CA GLU A 68 12.84 0.84 5.76
C GLU A 68 13.59 -0.27 5.02
N ARG A 69 13.54 -1.49 5.54
CA ARG A 69 14.20 -2.65 4.93
C ARG A 69 13.71 -2.93 3.52
N SER A 70 12.39 -2.94 3.32
CA SER A 70 11.81 -3.19 1.99
C SER A 70 12.14 -2.06 1.03
N MET A 71 12.14 -0.82 1.50
CA MET A 71 12.51 0.34 0.68
C MET A 71 13.97 0.27 0.25
N TYR A 72 14.84 -0.15 1.15
CA TYR A 72 16.26 -0.33 0.83
C TYR A 72 16.45 -1.31 -0.32
N GLU A 73 15.79 -2.47 -0.27
CA GLU A 73 15.89 -3.47 -1.33
C GLU A 73 15.39 -2.95 -2.67
N LEU A 74 14.33 -2.15 -2.66
CA LEU A 74 13.79 -1.56 -3.88
C LEU A 74 14.77 -0.62 -4.56
N THR A 75 15.56 0.12 -3.78
CA THR A 75 16.50 1.11 -4.31
C THR A 75 17.88 0.54 -4.66
N HIS A 76 18.23 -0.64 -4.15
CA HIS A 76 19.56 -1.21 -4.31
C HIS A 76 19.60 -2.46 -5.18
N ASN A 77 18.47 -3.18 -5.31
CA ASN A 77 18.43 -4.42 -6.07
C ASN A 77 17.00 -4.71 -6.57
N PRO A 78 16.63 -4.33 -7.82
CA PRO A 78 17.46 -3.63 -8.81
C PRO A 78 17.48 -2.12 -8.60
N MET A 79 18.45 -1.45 -9.19
CA MET A 79 18.44 0.00 -9.29
C MET A 79 17.23 0.41 -10.15
N LEU A 80 16.61 1.54 -9.84
CA LEU A 80 15.40 2.01 -10.53
C LEU A 80 14.26 0.99 -10.44
N GLY A 81 14.02 0.48 -9.23
CA GLY A 81 13.04 -0.57 -8.99
C GLY A 81 11.59 -0.15 -9.14
N HIS A 82 11.29 1.12 -9.37
CA HIS A 82 9.90 1.55 -9.62
C HIS A 82 9.84 2.63 -10.69
N ILE A 83 8.80 2.50 -11.52
CA ILE A 83 8.53 3.44 -12.61
C ILE A 83 7.02 3.69 -12.60
N THR A 84 6.61 4.94 -12.79
CA THR A 84 5.19 5.30 -12.86
C THR A 84 4.92 6.16 -14.10
N THR A 85 3.64 6.21 -14.50
CA THR A 85 3.22 6.99 -15.67
C THR A 85 3.53 8.47 -15.51
N PHE A 86 3.34 9.02 -14.32
CA PHE A 86 3.58 10.43 -14.02
C PHE A 86 4.80 10.64 -13.13
N GLY A 87 5.69 9.65 -13.03
CA GLY A 87 6.88 9.76 -12.22
C GLY A 87 7.75 10.94 -12.66
N GLY A 88 8.16 11.76 -11.71
CA GLY A 88 8.93 12.95 -11.99
C GLY A 88 8.13 14.16 -12.45
N ASN A 89 6.82 14.07 -12.51
CA ASN A 89 5.97 15.20 -12.86
C ASN A 89 6.00 16.24 -11.72
N PRO A 90 6.40 17.48 -11.99
CA PRO A 90 6.46 18.51 -10.94
C PRO A 90 5.10 18.96 -10.46
#